data_3f6285dd9444f6fcf0e3175f4f4736c8
#
_entry.id   3f6285dd9444f6fcf0e3175f4f4736c8
#
_cell.length_a   1.000
_cell.length_b   1.000
_cell.length_c   1.000
_cell.angle_alpha   90.00
_cell.angle_beta   90.00
_cell.angle_gamma   90.00
#
_symmetry.space_group_name_H-M   'P 1'
#
loop_
_entity.id
_entity.type
_entity.pdbx_description
1 polymer ?
#
loop_
_entity_poly.entity_id
_entity_poly.type
_entity_poly.pdbx_seq_one_letter_code
_entity_poly.pdbx_strand_id
1 'polypeptide(L)'
;MRKSILVICGTNLQKAPRFLTQLEALYKDYDIIAAGYSGDLQSKKYKFIPLIKGKREANFVFHLKYPFIVRKAISATLRIIFFKTIDPEKNRILDNFNLLKKYNYDLVISHHLNDLPMGVKLAQFKGVKLIFNAHEYYPLQFEDKPEWMKNTYPYNMKIARDNFKFVDACFCVGTKIAEKYKQEFNLDSLVITNAKPFVKLQPKPIDKNDKIKLIHHGAANRSRKIEFMIELVKYLGDKYTLDLVLVPGEEKYIDELKHKAAPYSNINFPEAVSTQEISTYINKYDIGVYILPPTNFNGTNALPNKFFEFVQARLAIAIGPSPEMAYLLNKYDLGVVSDDFTTESLAEKILQLDADKIMYYKNQAHKHAQELSVDENMRKINETVSNLLKG
;
A
#
# COMPACT_ATOMS: atom_id res chain seq x y z
N MET A 1 0.27 16.03 -31.22
CA MET A 1 0.55 16.54 -29.86
C MET A 1 0.56 15.37 -28.91
N ARG A 2 1.46 15.38 -27.95
CA ARG A 2 1.51 14.36 -26.89
C ARG A 2 0.27 14.47 -26.01
N LYS A 3 -0.38 13.34 -25.67
CA LYS A 3 -1.58 13.33 -24.81
C LYS A 3 -1.18 13.70 -23.40
N SER A 4 -2.05 14.38 -22.67
CA SER A 4 -1.83 14.86 -21.31
C SER A 4 -2.71 14.15 -20.30
N ILE A 5 -2.16 13.75 -19.15
CA ILE A 5 -2.86 13.03 -18.08
C ILE A 5 -2.83 13.83 -16.79
N LEU A 6 -3.99 14.08 -16.19
CA LEU A 6 -4.10 14.62 -14.86
C LEU A 6 -4.13 13.46 -13.83
N VAL A 7 -3.14 13.43 -12.93
CA VAL A 7 -3.07 12.44 -11.85
C VAL A 7 -3.27 13.13 -10.51
N ILE A 8 -4.31 12.74 -9.78
CA ILE A 8 -4.74 13.36 -8.51
C ILE A 8 -4.47 12.40 -7.35
N CYS A 9 -3.78 12.90 -6.32
CA CYS A 9 -3.54 12.16 -5.08
C CYS A 9 -3.46 13.13 -3.90
N GLY A 10 -4.53 13.23 -3.12
CA GLY A 10 -4.67 14.14 -1.99
C GLY A 10 -3.80 13.79 -0.79
N THR A 11 -2.50 13.60 -1.01
CA THR A 11 -1.50 13.29 0.03
C THR A 11 -0.21 14.07 -0.20
N ASN A 12 0.78 13.85 0.66
CA ASN A 12 2.16 14.22 0.36
C ASN A 12 2.72 13.25 -0.68
N LEU A 13 2.92 13.73 -1.90
CA LEU A 13 3.32 12.89 -3.04
C LEU A 13 4.69 12.25 -2.87
N GLN A 14 5.63 12.88 -2.16
CA GLN A 14 6.94 12.29 -1.86
C GLN A 14 6.83 11.03 -0.97
N LYS A 15 5.74 10.93 -0.19
CA LYS A 15 5.44 9.80 0.68
C LYS A 15 4.43 8.82 0.07
N ALA A 16 4.16 8.91 -1.22
CA ALA A 16 3.21 8.08 -1.97
C ALA A 16 3.93 7.23 -3.03
N PRO A 17 4.67 6.15 -2.66
CA PRO A 17 5.52 5.39 -3.57
C PRO A 17 4.75 4.86 -4.79
N ARG A 18 3.53 4.36 -4.60
CA ARG A 18 2.69 3.84 -5.67
C ARG A 18 2.30 4.91 -6.70
N PHE A 19 1.99 6.12 -6.21
CA PHE A 19 1.74 7.28 -7.07
C PHE A 19 2.99 7.62 -7.91
N LEU A 20 4.16 7.70 -7.25
CA LEU A 20 5.43 8.00 -7.93
C LEU A 20 5.77 6.93 -8.98
N THR A 21 5.60 5.65 -8.65
CA THR A 21 5.80 4.54 -9.60
C THR A 21 4.89 4.68 -10.81
N GLN A 22 3.62 5.06 -10.63
CA GLN A 22 2.69 5.27 -11.74
C GLN A 22 3.09 6.47 -12.61
N LEU A 23 3.55 7.57 -12.00
CA LEU A 23 4.09 8.70 -12.77
C LEU A 23 5.29 8.29 -13.61
N GLU A 24 6.22 7.52 -13.03
CA GLU A 24 7.41 7.01 -13.75
C GLU A 24 7.04 6.07 -14.92
N ALA A 25 5.94 5.34 -14.80
CA ALA A 25 5.43 4.53 -15.89
C ALA A 25 4.91 5.38 -17.06
N LEU A 26 4.21 6.46 -16.74
CA LEU A 26 3.44 7.23 -17.72
C LEU A 26 4.21 8.39 -18.37
N TYR A 27 5.19 9.02 -17.67
CA TYR A 27 5.84 10.25 -18.16
C TYR A 27 6.63 10.06 -19.45
N LYS A 28 7.02 8.83 -19.77
CA LYS A 28 7.76 8.52 -21.00
C LYS A 28 6.90 8.77 -22.25
N ASP A 29 5.61 8.45 -22.15
CA ASP A 29 4.68 8.46 -23.28
C ASP A 29 3.68 9.62 -23.24
N TYR A 30 3.45 10.20 -22.06
CA TYR A 30 2.42 11.22 -21.82
C TYR A 30 2.97 12.45 -21.10
N ASP A 31 2.33 13.60 -21.31
CA ASP A 31 2.56 14.80 -20.50
C ASP A 31 1.78 14.68 -19.21
N ILE A 32 2.45 14.77 -18.05
CA ILE A 32 1.83 14.52 -16.77
C ILE A 32 1.60 15.81 -15.98
N ILE A 33 0.37 15.98 -15.50
CA ILE A 33 -0.01 16.97 -14.49
C ILE A 33 -0.26 16.23 -13.19
N ALA A 34 0.65 16.37 -12.22
CA ALA A 34 0.58 15.73 -10.91
C ALA A 34 -0.02 16.69 -9.87
N ALA A 35 -1.15 16.35 -9.27
CA ALA A 35 -1.83 17.17 -8.27
C ALA A 35 -1.84 16.50 -6.89
N GLY A 36 -1.31 17.18 -5.86
CA GLY A 36 -1.22 16.66 -4.48
C GLY A 36 -1.01 17.76 -3.45
N TYR A 37 -1.09 17.45 -2.15
CA TYR A 37 -1.03 18.47 -1.09
C TYR A 37 0.37 19.04 -0.86
N SER A 38 1.40 18.29 -1.07
CA SER A 38 2.79 18.73 -0.97
C SER A 38 3.68 17.76 -1.73
N GLY A 39 4.79 18.23 -2.17
CA GLY A 39 5.81 17.48 -2.87
C GLY A 39 6.69 18.50 -3.58
N ASP A 40 7.95 18.58 -3.19
CA ASP A 40 8.94 19.22 -4.04
C ASP A 40 9.30 18.21 -5.14
N LEU A 41 8.39 18.10 -6.10
CA LEU A 41 8.59 17.34 -7.30
C LEU A 41 9.26 18.27 -8.32
N GLN A 42 10.46 18.76 -8.01
CA GLN A 42 11.31 19.50 -8.96
C GLN A 42 11.79 18.58 -10.09
N SER A 43 10.86 17.87 -10.68
CA SER A 43 11.12 17.01 -11.81
C SER A 43 10.76 17.78 -13.08
N LYS A 44 11.69 17.85 -14.03
CA LYS A 44 11.39 18.29 -15.41
C LYS A 44 10.43 17.33 -16.14
N LYS A 45 10.09 16.19 -15.52
CA LYS A 45 9.30 15.10 -16.11
C LYS A 45 7.78 15.34 -16.00
N TYR A 46 7.30 16.13 -15.04
CA TYR A 46 5.88 16.40 -14.86
C TYR A 46 5.62 17.75 -14.19
N LYS A 47 4.45 18.33 -14.50
CA LYS A 47 4.00 19.60 -13.91
C LYS A 47 3.30 19.32 -12.58
N PHE A 48 3.86 19.80 -11.47
CA PHE A 48 3.23 19.69 -10.15
C PHE A 48 2.25 20.83 -9.90
N ILE A 49 1.06 20.51 -9.33
CA ILE A 49 0.06 21.46 -8.89
C ILE A 49 -0.28 21.16 -7.41
N PRO A 50 -0.01 22.11 -6.50
CA PRO A 50 -0.37 21.93 -5.10
C PRO A 50 -1.89 22.02 -4.93
N LEU A 51 -2.50 20.99 -4.34
CA LEU A 51 -3.91 20.99 -3.98
C LEU A 51 -4.14 21.82 -2.72
N ILE A 52 -5.31 22.47 -2.69
CA ILE A 52 -5.80 23.24 -1.55
C ILE A 52 -6.28 22.24 -0.49
N LYS A 53 -5.67 22.27 0.69
CA LYS A 53 -6.17 21.53 1.87
C LYS A 53 -7.45 22.21 2.34
N GLY A 54 -8.51 21.45 2.54
CA GLY A 54 -9.73 21.97 3.16
C GLY A 54 -9.39 22.64 4.49
N LYS A 55 -9.89 23.85 4.71
CA LYS A 55 -9.61 24.59 5.93
C LYS A 55 -10.21 23.86 7.14
N ARG A 56 -9.38 23.29 7.99
CA ARG A 56 -9.74 23.00 9.41
C ARG A 56 -9.94 24.31 10.22
N GLU A 57 -9.88 25.45 9.57
CA GLU A 57 -9.72 26.77 10.18
C GLU A 57 -11.01 27.45 10.68
N ALA A 58 -12.19 26.90 10.51
CA ALA A 58 -13.39 27.48 11.12
C ALA A 58 -13.28 27.59 12.66
N ASN A 59 -12.48 26.73 13.30
CA ASN A 59 -12.25 26.78 14.74
C ASN A 59 -11.19 27.81 15.17
N PHE A 60 -10.19 28.14 14.35
CA PHE A 60 -9.09 29.01 14.78
C PHE A 60 -9.43 30.51 14.70
N VAL A 61 -10.12 30.94 13.65
CA VAL A 61 -10.53 32.34 13.48
C VAL A 61 -11.61 32.75 14.50
N PHE A 62 -12.47 31.79 14.88
CA PHE A 62 -13.49 32.04 15.93
C PHE A 62 -12.86 32.19 17.31
N HIS A 63 -11.74 31.55 17.59
CA HIS A 63 -11.02 31.68 18.85
C HIS A 63 -10.29 33.00 19.04
N LEU A 64 -9.97 33.72 17.99
CA LEU A 64 -9.21 34.99 18.04
C LEU A 64 -10.06 36.24 18.16
N LYS A 65 -11.36 36.20 17.79
CA LYS A 65 -12.19 37.42 17.66
C LYS A 65 -13.16 37.73 18.82
N TYR A 66 -13.41 36.80 19.75
CA TYR A 66 -14.44 37.03 20.79
C TYR A 66 -14.01 36.61 22.21
N PRO A 67 -14.37 37.40 23.27
CA PRO A 67 -14.12 37.05 24.68
C PRO A 67 -14.79 35.74 25.11
N PHE A 68 -14.16 35.03 26.06
CA PHE A 68 -14.54 33.69 26.48
C PHE A 68 -16.02 33.48 26.87
N ILE A 69 -16.67 34.48 27.43
CA ILE A 69 -18.09 34.44 27.92
C ILE A 69 -19.06 34.47 26.72
N VAL A 70 -18.76 35.26 25.67
CA VAL A 70 -19.55 35.32 24.44
C VAL A 70 -19.44 34.03 23.63
N ARG A 71 -18.32 33.34 23.74
CA ARG A 71 -18.06 32.05 23.08
C ARG A 71 -18.99 30.94 23.54
N LYS A 72 -19.38 30.91 24.84
CA LYS A 72 -20.23 29.85 25.41
C LYS A 72 -21.69 29.93 24.98
N ALA A 73 -22.23 31.13 24.83
CA ALA A 73 -23.64 31.37 24.48
C ALA A 73 -23.89 31.31 22.95
N ILE A 74 -22.96 31.85 22.15
CA ILE A 74 -23.07 31.85 20.66
C ILE A 74 -22.63 30.50 20.05
N SER A 75 -21.79 29.73 20.76
CA SER A 75 -21.18 28.51 20.21
C SER A 75 -22.16 27.38 19.90
N ALA A 76 -23.25 27.22 20.68
CA ALA A 76 -24.18 26.11 20.47
C ALA A 76 -25.10 26.34 19.24
N THR A 77 -25.68 27.52 19.13
CA THR A 77 -26.66 27.82 18.07
C THR A 77 -25.99 28.17 16.74
N LEU A 78 -24.91 28.95 16.74
CA LEU A 78 -24.13 29.24 15.53
C LEU A 78 -23.27 28.05 15.08
N ARG A 79 -22.79 27.20 15.97
CA ARG A 79 -22.22 25.88 15.54
C ARG A 79 -23.24 25.08 14.75
N ILE A 80 -24.47 24.98 15.20
CA ILE A 80 -25.52 24.22 14.50
C ILE A 80 -25.85 24.85 13.15
N ILE A 81 -25.89 26.16 13.03
CA ILE A 81 -26.24 26.89 11.78
C ILE A 81 -25.02 26.93 10.83
N PHE A 82 -23.82 27.24 11.33
CA PHE A 82 -22.61 27.34 10.49
C PHE A 82 -22.08 25.95 10.07
N PHE A 83 -22.15 24.93 10.93
CA PHE A 83 -21.75 23.58 10.57
C PHE A 83 -22.75 22.84 9.66
N LYS A 84 -24.03 23.25 9.64
CA LYS A 84 -24.99 22.74 8.64
C LYS A 84 -24.80 23.35 7.24
N THR A 85 -24.12 24.48 7.14
CA THR A 85 -23.98 25.22 5.86
C THR A 85 -22.61 25.10 5.20
N ILE A 86 -21.59 24.65 5.90
CA ILE A 86 -20.23 24.52 5.34
C ILE A 86 -19.76 23.06 5.54
N ASP A 87 -19.94 22.25 4.50
CA ASP A 87 -19.27 20.97 4.36
C ASP A 87 -17.81 21.24 3.91
N PRO A 88 -16.79 21.09 4.81
CA PRO A 88 -15.40 21.40 4.47
C PRO A 88 -14.88 20.55 3.31
N GLU A 89 -15.41 19.33 3.18
CA GLU A 89 -15.03 18.40 2.12
C GLU A 89 -15.61 18.84 0.78
N LYS A 90 -16.86 19.32 0.77
CA LYS A 90 -17.50 19.86 -0.43
C LYS A 90 -16.79 21.10 -0.94
N ASN A 91 -16.34 21.98 -0.03
CA ASN A 91 -15.55 23.16 -0.39
C ASN A 91 -14.16 22.77 -0.89
N ARG A 92 -13.48 21.82 -0.26
CA ARG A 92 -12.20 21.27 -0.73
C ARG A 92 -12.30 20.78 -2.17
N ILE A 93 -13.34 20.00 -2.46
CA ILE A 93 -13.60 19.49 -3.81
C ILE A 93 -13.83 20.63 -4.80
N LEU A 94 -14.62 21.64 -4.43
CA LEU A 94 -14.95 22.76 -5.31
C LEU A 94 -13.74 23.66 -5.61
N ASP A 95 -12.93 23.96 -4.58
CA ASP A 95 -11.74 24.80 -4.73
C ASP A 95 -10.70 24.13 -5.64
N ASN A 96 -10.45 22.84 -5.42
CA ASN A 96 -9.54 22.08 -6.24
C ASN A 96 -10.08 21.82 -7.66
N PHE A 97 -11.38 21.64 -7.82
CA PHE A 97 -12.01 21.60 -9.14
C PHE A 97 -11.75 22.91 -9.90
N ASN A 98 -12.00 24.09 -9.28
CA ASN A 98 -11.78 25.39 -9.89
C ASN A 98 -10.30 25.66 -10.22
N LEU A 99 -9.37 25.07 -9.45
CA LEU A 99 -7.95 25.12 -9.71
C LEU A 99 -7.59 24.28 -10.95
N LEU A 100 -8.04 23.02 -11.00
CA LEU A 100 -7.59 22.02 -11.96
C LEU A 100 -8.33 22.07 -13.31
N LYS A 101 -9.59 22.54 -13.36
CA LYS A 101 -10.35 22.68 -14.62
C LYS A 101 -9.72 23.62 -15.65
N LYS A 102 -8.78 24.48 -15.22
CA LYS A 102 -8.06 25.45 -16.09
C LYS A 102 -7.01 24.79 -16.97
N TYR A 103 -6.58 23.55 -16.64
CA TYR A 103 -5.57 22.84 -17.40
C TYR A 103 -6.22 21.98 -18.49
N ASN A 104 -5.45 21.67 -19.52
CA ASN A 104 -5.86 20.74 -20.58
C ASN A 104 -5.27 19.36 -20.28
N TYR A 105 -6.11 18.34 -20.31
CA TYR A 105 -5.76 16.94 -20.14
C TYR A 105 -6.77 16.05 -20.87
N ASP A 106 -6.32 14.90 -21.33
CA ASP A 106 -7.09 13.94 -22.14
C ASP A 106 -7.59 12.75 -21.28
N LEU A 107 -7.08 12.61 -20.05
CA LEU A 107 -7.44 11.54 -19.11
C LEU A 107 -7.28 12.05 -17.68
N VAL A 108 -8.12 11.56 -16.77
CA VAL A 108 -7.98 11.77 -15.32
C VAL A 108 -7.68 10.44 -14.64
N ILE A 109 -6.68 10.41 -13.75
CA ILE A 109 -6.42 9.30 -12.82
C ILE A 109 -6.58 9.82 -11.40
N SER A 110 -7.53 9.25 -10.64
CA SER A 110 -7.78 9.63 -9.25
C SER A 110 -7.32 8.53 -8.30
N HIS A 111 -6.41 8.86 -7.39
CA HIS A 111 -6.01 8.00 -6.28
C HIS A 111 -6.89 8.30 -5.07
N HIS A 112 -7.10 7.27 -4.24
CA HIS A 112 -7.92 7.33 -3.03
C HIS A 112 -9.40 7.69 -3.25
N LEU A 113 -10.26 7.09 -2.43
CA LEU A 113 -11.70 7.29 -2.52
C LEU A 113 -12.13 8.74 -2.30
N ASN A 114 -11.47 9.46 -1.38
CA ASN A 114 -11.79 10.84 -1.06
C ASN A 114 -11.50 11.85 -2.19
N ASP A 115 -10.63 11.49 -3.13
CA ASP A 115 -10.32 12.34 -4.29
C ASP A 115 -11.21 12.03 -5.51
N LEU A 116 -11.87 10.87 -5.50
CA LEU A 116 -12.70 10.39 -6.61
C LEU A 116 -13.82 11.36 -7.00
N PRO A 117 -14.58 11.99 -6.07
CA PRO A 117 -15.64 12.94 -6.45
C PRO A 117 -15.11 14.14 -7.24
N MET A 118 -13.89 14.60 -6.94
CA MET A 118 -13.22 15.66 -7.71
C MET A 118 -12.80 15.15 -9.08
N GLY A 119 -12.22 13.95 -9.13
CA GLY A 119 -11.85 13.28 -10.40
C GLY A 119 -13.03 13.12 -11.33
N VAL A 120 -14.18 12.66 -10.84
CA VAL A 120 -15.44 12.55 -11.60
C VAL A 120 -15.89 13.90 -12.17
N LYS A 121 -15.93 14.96 -11.33
CA LYS A 121 -16.32 16.30 -11.79
C LYS A 121 -15.40 16.83 -12.88
N LEU A 122 -14.10 16.62 -12.76
CA LEU A 122 -13.11 17.06 -13.74
C LEU A 122 -13.22 16.28 -15.05
N ALA A 123 -13.38 14.97 -14.99
CA ALA A 123 -13.55 14.11 -16.16
C ALA A 123 -14.83 14.48 -16.94
N GLN A 124 -15.95 14.62 -16.22
CA GLN A 124 -17.23 15.06 -16.83
C GLN A 124 -17.14 16.46 -17.44
N PHE A 125 -16.52 17.41 -16.75
CA PHE A 125 -16.37 18.80 -17.25
C PHE A 125 -15.55 18.86 -18.53
N LYS A 126 -14.52 18.02 -18.67
CA LYS A 126 -13.65 17.95 -19.86
C LYS A 126 -14.15 16.97 -20.93
N GLY A 127 -15.12 16.11 -20.62
CA GLY A 127 -15.56 15.03 -21.51
C GLY A 127 -14.48 13.97 -21.75
N VAL A 128 -13.68 13.68 -20.72
CA VAL A 128 -12.55 12.71 -20.79
C VAL A 128 -12.79 11.51 -19.90
N LYS A 129 -12.04 10.44 -20.14
CA LYS A 129 -12.11 9.20 -19.35
C LYS A 129 -11.51 9.35 -17.94
N LEU A 130 -11.97 8.49 -17.01
CA LEU A 130 -11.54 8.47 -15.61
C LEU A 130 -11.06 7.08 -15.20
N ILE A 131 -9.85 7.03 -14.66
CA ILE A 131 -9.30 5.85 -13.97
C ILE A 131 -9.36 6.10 -12.46
N PHE A 132 -9.88 5.13 -11.70
CA PHE A 132 -9.76 5.09 -10.25
C PHE A 132 -8.65 4.13 -9.83
N ASN A 133 -7.69 4.60 -9.03
CA ASN A 133 -6.61 3.79 -8.48
C ASN A 133 -6.85 3.52 -7.00
N ALA A 134 -7.44 2.37 -6.68
CA ALA A 134 -7.72 1.93 -5.32
C ALA A 134 -6.48 1.28 -4.69
N HIS A 135 -6.03 1.81 -3.55
CA HIS A 135 -4.91 1.25 -2.79
C HIS A 135 -5.34 0.13 -1.84
N GLU A 136 -6.64 0.03 -1.56
CA GLU A 136 -7.28 -0.91 -0.66
C GLU A 136 -8.80 -0.91 -0.91
N TYR A 137 -9.53 -1.78 -0.24
CA TYR A 137 -10.99 -1.70 -0.23
C TYR A 137 -11.44 -0.65 0.79
N TYR A 138 -11.63 0.59 0.35
CA TYR A 138 -11.88 1.75 1.22
C TYR A 138 -13.12 1.64 2.12
N PRO A 139 -14.25 1.02 1.68
CA PRO A 139 -15.40 0.88 2.56
C PRO A 139 -15.15 0.10 3.86
N LEU A 140 -14.14 -0.78 3.90
CA LEU A 140 -13.79 -1.58 5.08
C LEU A 140 -12.36 -1.29 5.61
N GLN A 141 -11.82 -0.09 5.35
CA GLN A 141 -10.45 0.28 5.65
C GLN A 141 -10.05 0.08 7.13
N PHE A 142 -10.96 0.41 8.04
CA PHE A 142 -10.78 0.24 9.49
C PHE A 142 -12.05 -0.31 10.13
N GLU A 143 -12.62 -1.37 9.57
CA GLU A 143 -13.86 -2.01 10.06
C GLU A 143 -13.72 -2.59 11.47
N ASP A 144 -12.48 -2.85 11.91
CA ASP A 144 -12.12 -3.25 13.27
C ASP A 144 -12.33 -2.13 14.30
N LYS A 145 -12.61 -0.86 13.88
CA LYS A 145 -12.81 0.29 14.75
C LYS A 145 -14.28 0.72 14.77
N PRO A 146 -15.01 0.52 15.88
CA PRO A 146 -16.45 0.83 15.98
C PRO A 146 -16.80 2.28 15.65
N GLU A 147 -16.00 3.26 16.08
CA GLU A 147 -16.23 4.67 15.76
C GLU A 147 -16.07 4.96 14.27
N TRP A 148 -15.10 4.30 13.61
CA TRP A 148 -14.90 4.46 12.18
C TRP A 148 -16.08 3.88 11.41
N MET A 149 -16.57 2.69 11.81
CA MET A 149 -17.75 2.07 11.21
C MET A 149 -19.00 2.94 11.37
N LYS A 150 -19.16 3.61 12.50
CA LYS A 150 -20.28 4.52 12.74
C LYS A 150 -20.21 5.79 11.90
N ASN A 151 -19.01 6.39 11.76
CA ASN A 151 -18.86 7.75 11.24
C ASN A 151 -18.33 7.77 9.80
N THR A 152 -17.36 6.91 9.45
CA THR A 152 -16.64 6.97 8.18
C THR A 152 -17.15 5.98 7.16
N TYR A 153 -17.53 4.77 7.58
CA TYR A 153 -18.07 3.74 6.68
C TYR A 153 -19.28 4.23 5.85
N PRO A 154 -20.33 4.85 6.44
CA PRO A 154 -21.48 5.33 5.66
C PRO A 154 -21.08 6.40 4.63
N TYR A 155 -20.11 7.25 4.98
CA TYR A 155 -19.57 8.27 4.10
C TYR A 155 -18.79 7.67 2.93
N ASN A 156 -17.90 6.71 3.20
CA ASN A 156 -17.14 6.01 2.17
C ASN A 156 -18.08 5.23 1.22
N MET A 157 -19.08 4.54 1.76
CA MET A 157 -20.11 3.84 0.98
C MET A 157 -20.89 4.80 0.08
N LYS A 158 -21.24 5.99 0.60
CA LYS A 158 -21.92 7.01 -0.20
C LYS A 158 -21.03 7.48 -1.35
N ILE A 159 -19.78 7.83 -1.10
CA ILE A 159 -18.84 8.23 -2.16
C ILE A 159 -18.73 7.13 -3.22
N ALA A 160 -18.55 5.88 -2.79
CA ALA A 160 -18.42 4.75 -3.70
C ALA A 160 -19.66 4.59 -4.61
N ARG A 161 -20.87 4.53 -4.03
CA ARG A 161 -22.12 4.39 -4.77
C ARG A 161 -22.40 5.55 -5.72
N ASP A 162 -22.11 6.78 -5.31
CA ASP A 162 -22.37 7.96 -6.11
C ASP A 162 -21.40 8.10 -7.30
N ASN A 163 -20.17 7.60 -7.19
CA ASN A 163 -19.10 7.91 -8.13
C ASN A 163 -18.59 6.74 -8.97
N PHE A 164 -18.63 5.49 -8.51
CA PHE A 164 -18.04 4.36 -9.26
C PHE A 164 -18.67 4.14 -10.64
N LYS A 165 -19.92 4.49 -10.83
CA LYS A 165 -20.61 4.41 -12.14
C LYS A 165 -20.02 5.33 -13.23
N PHE A 166 -19.14 6.26 -12.86
CA PHE A 166 -18.45 7.18 -13.78
C PHE A 166 -16.99 6.79 -14.01
N VAL A 167 -16.54 5.67 -13.44
CA VAL A 167 -15.18 5.17 -13.59
C VAL A 167 -15.11 4.28 -14.82
N ASP A 168 -14.23 4.63 -15.76
CA ASP A 168 -14.02 3.87 -17.01
C ASP A 168 -13.07 2.68 -16.81
N ALA A 169 -12.12 2.79 -15.87
CA ALA A 169 -11.25 1.69 -15.46
C ALA A 169 -10.86 1.83 -13.98
N CYS A 170 -10.68 0.70 -13.30
CA CYS A 170 -10.23 0.67 -11.91
C CYS A 170 -8.96 -0.16 -11.76
N PHE A 171 -8.02 0.32 -10.97
CA PHE A 171 -6.85 -0.44 -10.51
C PHE A 171 -7.00 -0.75 -9.03
N CYS A 172 -6.65 -1.96 -8.60
CA CYS A 172 -6.61 -2.35 -7.19
C CYS A 172 -5.37 -3.22 -6.89
N VAL A 173 -5.12 -3.51 -5.60
CA VAL A 173 -3.85 -4.12 -5.17
C VAL A 173 -3.86 -5.64 -5.07
N GLY A 174 -5.02 -6.28 -5.12
CA GLY A 174 -5.15 -7.73 -4.97
C GLY A 174 -6.46 -8.26 -5.55
N THR A 175 -6.50 -9.57 -5.80
CA THR A 175 -7.62 -10.26 -6.44
C THR A 175 -8.89 -10.21 -5.59
N LYS A 176 -8.76 -10.45 -4.28
CA LYS A 176 -9.91 -10.41 -3.35
C LYS A 176 -10.51 -9.01 -3.21
N ILE A 177 -9.68 -7.97 -3.33
CA ILE A 177 -10.14 -6.59 -3.38
C ILE A 177 -10.89 -6.32 -4.70
N ALA A 178 -10.39 -6.82 -5.83
CA ALA A 178 -11.07 -6.71 -7.13
C ALA A 178 -12.44 -7.42 -7.09
N GLU A 179 -12.47 -8.65 -6.60
CA GLU A 179 -13.72 -9.43 -6.42
C GLU A 179 -14.74 -8.67 -5.56
N LYS A 180 -14.28 -8.05 -4.47
CA LYS A 180 -15.15 -7.29 -3.55
C LYS A 180 -15.72 -6.04 -4.22
N TYR A 181 -14.91 -5.27 -4.97
CA TYR A 181 -15.39 -4.14 -5.76
C TYR A 181 -16.40 -4.58 -6.84
N LYS A 182 -16.13 -5.70 -7.51
CA LYS A 182 -17.07 -6.27 -8.51
C LYS A 182 -18.38 -6.67 -7.87
N GLN A 183 -18.32 -7.39 -6.75
CA GLN A 183 -19.49 -7.91 -6.04
C GLN A 183 -20.41 -6.80 -5.52
N GLU A 184 -19.85 -5.77 -4.89
CA GLU A 184 -20.66 -4.72 -4.22
C GLU A 184 -21.04 -3.56 -5.12
N PHE A 185 -20.23 -3.24 -6.12
CA PHE A 185 -20.42 -2.03 -6.93
C PHE A 185 -20.47 -2.32 -8.44
N ASN A 186 -20.38 -3.59 -8.85
CA ASN A 186 -20.22 -3.99 -10.26
C ASN A 186 -19.03 -3.29 -10.94
N LEU A 187 -17.98 -2.97 -10.19
CA LEU A 187 -16.78 -2.29 -10.66
C LEU A 187 -15.68 -3.31 -10.98
N ASP A 188 -15.40 -3.51 -12.26
CA ASP A 188 -14.30 -4.34 -12.71
C ASP A 188 -12.97 -3.65 -12.39
N SER A 189 -12.03 -4.40 -11.82
CA SER A 189 -10.75 -3.85 -11.38
C SER A 189 -9.58 -4.68 -11.90
N LEU A 190 -8.61 -4.03 -12.51
CA LEU A 190 -7.35 -4.65 -12.91
C LEU A 190 -6.40 -4.69 -11.70
N VAL A 191 -5.84 -5.86 -11.44
CA VAL A 191 -4.90 -6.02 -10.33
C VAL A 191 -3.52 -5.46 -10.71
N ILE A 192 -3.13 -4.41 -10.00
CA ILE A 192 -1.82 -3.75 -10.03
C ILE A 192 -1.21 -3.89 -8.63
N THR A 193 -0.35 -4.87 -8.47
CA THR A 193 0.21 -5.26 -7.18
C THR A 193 1.22 -4.25 -6.61
N ASN A 194 1.65 -4.45 -5.36
CA ASN A 194 2.74 -3.67 -4.74
C ASN A 194 4.13 -4.20 -5.14
N ALA A 195 4.26 -4.73 -6.35
CA ALA A 195 5.50 -5.25 -6.88
C ALA A 195 6.65 -4.23 -6.82
N LYS A 196 7.87 -4.75 -6.75
CA LYS A 196 9.11 -3.96 -6.69
C LYS A 196 9.81 -3.95 -8.05
N PRO A 197 10.70 -2.97 -8.31
CA PRO A 197 11.54 -3.01 -9.49
C PRO A 197 12.30 -4.32 -9.58
N PHE A 198 12.46 -4.82 -10.82
CA PHE A 198 13.30 -5.99 -11.04
C PHE A 198 14.75 -5.71 -10.62
N VAL A 199 15.32 -6.61 -9.83
CA VAL A 199 16.73 -6.53 -9.40
C VAL A 199 17.49 -7.70 -10.03
N LYS A 200 18.59 -7.39 -10.72
CA LYS A 200 19.44 -8.40 -11.37
C LYS A 200 20.30 -9.12 -10.32
N LEU A 201 19.73 -10.14 -9.68
CA LEU A 201 20.39 -10.98 -8.68
C LEU A 201 20.31 -12.45 -9.06
N GLN A 202 21.22 -13.25 -8.46
CA GLN A 202 21.19 -14.71 -8.51
C GLN A 202 20.82 -15.25 -7.13
N PRO A 203 20.17 -16.41 -7.03
CA PRO A 203 19.99 -17.11 -5.76
C PRO A 203 21.37 -17.41 -5.15
N LYS A 204 21.54 -17.10 -3.87
CA LYS A 204 22.74 -17.49 -3.15
C LYS A 204 22.65 -18.98 -2.78
N PRO A 205 23.72 -19.78 -2.99
CA PRO A 205 23.73 -21.16 -2.57
C PRO A 205 23.64 -21.28 -1.05
N ILE A 206 23.10 -22.40 -0.60
CA ILE A 206 23.00 -22.74 0.83
C ILE A 206 24.19 -23.61 1.17
N ASP A 207 24.96 -23.24 2.17
CA ASP A 207 25.97 -24.11 2.76
C ASP A 207 25.26 -25.11 3.70
N LYS A 208 25.33 -26.40 3.37
CA LYS A 208 24.69 -27.48 4.16
C LYS A 208 25.27 -27.62 5.57
N ASN A 209 26.45 -27.05 5.83
CA ASN A 209 27.11 -27.05 7.13
C ASN A 209 26.86 -25.77 7.94
N ASP A 210 26.23 -24.74 7.35
CA ASP A 210 25.90 -23.48 8.02
C ASP A 210 24.47 -23.53 8.55
N LYS A 211 24.13 -22.56 9.42
CA LYS A 211 22.74 -22.34 9.88
C LYS A 211 21.89 -21.77 8.76
N ILE A 212 20.63 -22.18 8.69
CA ILE A 212 19.65 -21.60 7.77
C ILE A 212 19.29 -20.18 8.25
N LYS A 213 19.42 -19.20 7.36
CA LYS A 213 19.28 -17.78 7.66
C LYS A 213 17.89 -17.27 7.31
N LEU A 214 17.11 -16.95 8.34
CA LEU A 214 15.79 -16.36 8.20
C LEU A 214 15.88 -14.84 8.25
N ILE A 215 14.96 -14.18 7.55
CA ILE A 215 14.84 -12.71 7.54
C ILE A 215 13.39 -12.26 7.66
N HIS A 216 13.15 -11.28 8.54
CA HIS A 216 11.97 -10.44 8.51
C HIS A 216 12.39 -8.97 8.49
N HIS A 217 11.73 -8.15 7.68
CA HIS A 217 12.08 -6.72 7.58
C HIS A 217 10.85 -5.83 7.45
N GLY A 218 11.03 -4.54 7.72
CA GLY A 218 10.01 -3.51 7.50
C GLY A 218 9.73 -2.63 8.71
N ALA A 219 8.64 -1.84 8.66
CA ALA A 219 8.28 -0.93 9.75
C ALA A 219 7.84 -1.71 11.00
N ALA A 220 8.38 -1.30 12.15
CA ALA A 220 8.06 -1.85 13.47
C ALA A 220 6.74 -1.29 13.98
N ASN A 221 5.62 -1.83 13.49
CA ASN A 221 4.27 -1.50 13.93
C ASN A 221 3.64 -2.71 14.64
N ARG A 222 2.97 -2.51 15.76
CA ARG A 222 2.33 -3.57 16.56
C ARG A 222 1.29 -4.36 15.78
N SER A 223 0.61 -3.72 14.83
CA SER A 223 -0.33 -4.38 13.93
C SER A 223 0.32 -5.44 13.02
N ARG A 224 1.65 -5.46 12.93
CA ARG A 224 2.43 -6.45 12.14
C ARG A 224 2.79 -7.69 12.92
N LYS A 225 2.55 -7.71 14.24
CA LYS A 225 2.80 -8.87 15.12
C LYS A 225 4.21 -9.47 14.96
N ILE A 226 5.24 -8.59 14.97
CA ILE A 226 6.63 -9.01 14.73
C ILE A 226 7.14 -9.99 15.80
N GLU A 227 6.56 -9.95 16.99
CA GLU A 227 6.80 -10.92 18.06
C GLU A 227 6.61 -12.36 17.62
N PHE A 228 5.74 -12.65 16.67
CA PHE A 228 5.55 -14.00 16.12
C PHE A 228 6.81 -14.53 15.41
N MET A 229 7.60 -13.64 14.80
CA MET A 229 8.86 -14.04 14.17
C MET A 229 9.90 -14.42 15.23
N ILE A 230 9.90 -13.77 16.41
CA ILE A 230 10.73 -14.12 17.54
C ILE A 230 10.31 -15.49 18.12
N GLU A 231 9.00 -15.68 18.30
CA GLU A 231 8.44 -16.94 18.81
C GLU A 231 8.71 -18.12 17.86
N LEU A 232 8.72 -17.89 16.56
CA LEU A 232 9.02 -18.90 15.55
C LEU A 232 10.39 -19.56 15.81
N VAL A 233 11.41 -18.78 16.20
CA VAL A 233 12.77 -19.31 16.46
C VAL A 233 12.79 -20.30 17.61
N LYS A 234 11.90 -20.16 18.60
CA LYS A 234 11.76 -21.10 19.72
C LYS A 234 11.47 -22.53 19.24
N TYR A 235 10.66 -22.67 18.19
CA TYR A 235 10.29 -23.97 17.63
C TYR A 235 11.32 -24.51 16.62
N LEU A 236 12.05 -23.61 15.96
CA LEU A 236 13.04 -23.98 14.94
C LEU A 236 14.39 -24.44 15.55
N GLY A 237 14.76 -23.91 16.73
CA GLY A 237 16.01 -24.28 17.42
C GLY A 237 17.28 -23.69 16.80
N ASP A 238 18.45 -24.21 17.24
CA ASP A 238 19.78 -23.62 17.00
C ASP A 238 20.30 -23.76 15.55
N LYS A 239 19.66 -24.57 14.74
CA LYS A 239 20.01 -24.72 13.31
C LYS A 239 19.59 -23.51 12.46
N TYR A 240 18.81 -22.60 13.03
CA TYR A 240 18.30 -21.43 12.35
C TYR A 240 18.79 -20.14 13.01
N THR A 241 18.96 -19.10 12.23
CA THR A 241 19.15 -17.73 12.71
C THR A 241 18.05 -16.84 12.16
N LEU A 242 17.66 -15.82 12.91
CA LEU A 242 16.67 -14.82 12.46
C LEU A 242 17.27 -13.43 12.58
N ASP A 243 17.26 -12.69 11.49
CA ASP A 243 17.56 -11.27 11.49
C ASP A 243 16.25 -10.46 11.34
N LEU A 244 16.08 -9.47 12.21
CA LEU A 244 14.96 -8.51 12.20
C LEU A 244 15.48 -7.15 11.75
N VAL A 245 15.33 -6.83 10.46
CA VAL A 245 15.76 -5.54 9.87
C VAL A 245 14.60 -4.55 9.94
N LEU A 246 14.53 -3.78 11.02
CA LEU A 246 13.36 -2.99 11.37
C LEU A 246 13.60 -1.48 11.22
N VAL A 247 12.67 -0.81 10.54
CA VAL A 247 12.59 0.66 10.51
C VAL A 247 11.69 1.12 11.66
N PRO A 248 12.07 2.14 12.45
CA PRO A 248 11.22 2.68 13.50
C PRO A 248 9.83 3.06 12.99
N GLY A 249 8.81 2.57 13.64
CA GLY A 249 7.39 2.86 13.38
C GLY A 249 6.72 3.39 14.64
N GLU A 250 6.27 2.52 15.54
CA GLU A 250 5.71 2.91 16.83
C GLU A 250 6.80 3.04 17.90
N GLU A 251 6.62 4.05 18.75
CA GLU A 251 7.57 4.34 19.84
C GLU A 251 7.77 3.12 20.75
N LYS A 252 9.03 2.85 21.12
CA LYS A 252 9.48 1.78 22.02
C LYS A 252 9.23 0.34 21.55
N TYR A 253 8.52 0.12 20.44
CA TYR A 253 8.19 -1.24 20.02
C TYR A 253 9.42 -2.06 19.64
N ILE A 254 10.45 -1.44 19.02
CA ILE A 254 11.72 -2.14 18.72
C ILE A 254 12.43 -2.57 20.01
N ASP A 255 12.42 -1.74 21.06
CA ASP A 255 13.05 -2.07 22.34
C ASP A 255 12.30 -3.22 23.04
N GLU A 256 10.99 -3.25 22.96
CA GLU A 256 10.19 -4.37 23.46
C GLU A 256 10.50 -5.67 22.72
N LEU A 257 10.66 -5.61 21.39
CA LEU A 257 11.05 -6.77 20.58
C LEU A 257 12.46 -7.27 20.94
N LYS A 258 13.42 -6.36 21.15
CA LYS A 258 14.77 -6.72 21.61
C LYS A 258 14.73 -7.38 22.99
N HIS A 259 13.92 -6.85 23.91
CA HIS A 259 13.71 -7.46 25.21
C HIS A 259 13.15 -8.89 25.10
N LYS A 260 12.15 -9.06 24.23
CA LYS A 260 11.54 -10.39 24.00
C LYS A 260 12.51 -11.36 23.34
N ALA A 261 13.41 -10.88 22.50
CA ALA A 261 14.44 -11.68 21.83
C ALA A 261 15.66 -11.99 22.70
N ALA A 262 15.87 -11.29 23.81
CA ALA A 262 17.07 -11.43 24.66
C ALA A 262 17.43 -12.87 25.08
N PRO A 263 16.46 -13.80 25.32
CA PRO A 263 16.79 -15.20 25.62
C PRO A 263 17.37 -16.00 24.44
N TYR A 264 17.30 -15.48 23.20
CA TYR A 264 17.65 -16.22 21.98
C TYR A 264 18.92 -15.65 21.34
N SER A 265 20.04 -16.36 21.45
CA SER A 265 21.34 -15.95 20.90
C SER A 265 21.41 -15.97 19.36
N ASN A 266 20.42 -16.58 18.71
CA ASN A 266 20.32 -16.74 17.26
C ASN A 266 19.33 -15.72 16.62
N ILE A 267 18.92 -14.67 17.36
CA ILE A 267 18.12 -13.54 16.85
C ILE A 267 18.95 -12.26 16.86
N ASN A 268 19.01 -11.56 15.73
CA ASN A 268 19.76 -10.32 15.59
C ASN A 268 18.85 -9.18 15.10
N PHE A 269 19.29 -7.93 15.35
CA PHE A 269 18.64 -6.70 14.91
C PHE A 269 19.63 -5.83 14.11
N PRO A 270 19.95 -6.22 12.87
CA PRO A 270 20.81 -5.40 12.01
C PRO A 270 20.18 -4.03 11.72
N GLU A 271 21.03 -3.07 11.39
CA GLU A 271 20.57 -1.75 10.97
C GLU A 271 19.68 -1.82 9.73
N ALA A 272 18.65 -0.94 9.70
CA ALA A 272 17.78 -0.84 8.56
C ALA A 272 18.51 -0.22 7.36
N VAL A 273 18.24 -0.76 6.17
CA VAL A 273 18.74 -0.23 4.91
C VAL A 273 17.63 0.51 4.17
N SER A 274 17.98 1.28 3.15
CA SER A 274 17.00 1.98 2.31
C SER A 274 16.08 1.02 1.58
N THR A 275 14.88 1.48 1.22
CA THR A 275 13.90 0.67 0.46
C THR A 275 14.39 0.30 -0.94
N GLN A 276 15.34 1.03 -1.50
CA GLN A 276 15.97 0.72 -2.78
C GLN A 276 16.98 -0.41 -2.67
N GLU A 277 17.64 -0.55 -1.53
CA GLU A 277 18.72 -1.51 -1.29
C GLU A 277 18.23 -2.82 -0.67
N ILE A 278 17.02 -2.84 -0.10
CA ILE A 278 16.52 -3.96 0.72
C ILE A 278 16.61 -5.30 -0.01
N SER A 279 16.19 -5.40 -1.26
CA SER A 279 16.21 -6.67 -2.00
C SER A 279 17.64 -7.20 -2.23
N THR A 280 18.59 -6.31 -2.47
CA THR A 280 20.01 -6.66 -2.61
C THR A 280 20.60 -7.06 -1.27
N TYR A 281 20.31 -6.31 -0.22
CA TYR A 281 20.80 -6.57 1.12
C TYR A 281 20.35 -7.92 1.67
N ILE A 282 19.06 -8.27 1.49
CA ILE A 282 18.49 -9.51 2.01
C ILE A 282 18.76 -10.75 1.13
N ASN A 283 19.35 -10.62 -0.06
CA ASN A 283 19.70 -11.76 -0.93
C ASN A 283 20.63 -12.80 -0.26
N LYS A 284 21.35 -12.41 0.78
CA LYS A 284 22.24 -13.27 1.56
C LYS A 284 21.54 -14.28 2.49
N TYR A 285 20.21 -14.12 2.70
CA TYR A 285 19.41 -15.02 3.53
C TYR A 285 18.83 -16.17 2.69
N ASP A 286 18.22 -17.12 3.37
CA ASP A 286 17.66 -18.32 2.76
C ASP A 286 16.14 -18.27 2.67
N ILE A 287 15.48 -17.87 3.77
CA ILE A 287 14.02 -17.85 3.86
C ILE A 287 13.54 -16.50 4.37
N GLY A 288 12.63 -15.87 3.63
CA GLY A 288 11.85 -14.73 4.10
C GLY A 288 10.62 -15.17 4.88
N VAL A 289 10.47 -14.72 6.14
CA VAL A 289 9.38 -15.16 7.02
C VAL A 289 8.38 -14.06 7.32
N TYR A 290 7.06 -14.39 7.28
CA TYR A 290 6.01 -13.46 7.62
C TYR A 290 4.70 -14.13 8.04
N ILE A 291 4.30 -13.97 9.30
CA ILE A 291 2.96 -14.28 9.77
C ILE A 291 2.22 -12.96 9.97
N LEU A 292 1.12 -12.76 9.27
CA LEU A 292 0.24 -11.60 9.41
C LEU A 292 -1.16 -12.09 9.75
N PRO A 293 -1.53 -12.14 11.05
CA PRO A 293 -2.88 -12.55 11.44
C PRO A 293 -3.93 -11.60 10.85
N PRO A 294 -5.11 -12.13 10.50
CA PRO A 294 -6.21 -11.33 9.99
C PRO A 294 -6.73 -10.36 11.05
N THR A 295 -6.89 -9.10 10.71
CA THR A 295 -7.44 -8.06 11.62
C THR A 295 -8.70 -7.43 11.05
N ASN A 296 -8.72 -7.17 9.76
CA ASN A 296 -9.85 -6.61 9.02
C ASN A 296 -9.76 -7.09 7.56
N PHE A 297 -10.74 -6.77 6.72
CA PHE A 297 -10.79 -7.22 5.32
C PHE A 297 -9.49 -6.90 4.55
N ASN A 298 -8.99 -5.66 4.65
CA ASN A 298 -7.75 -5.26 3.95
C ASN A 298 -6.51 -5.94 4.53
N GLY A 299 -6.44 -6.12 5.84
CA GLY A 299 -5.35 -6.83 6.51
C GLY A 299 -5.31 -8.32 6.13
N THR A 300 -6.48 -8.97 6.12
CA THR A 300 -6.64 -10.38 5.70
C THR A 300 -6.19 -10.59 4.26
N ASN A 301 -6.57 -9.68 3.36
CA ASN A 301 -6.26 -9.76 1.94
C ASN A 301 -5.05 -8.88 1.54
N ALA A 302 -4.14 -8.62 2.48
CA ALA A 302 -2.97 -7.80 2.20
C ALA A 302 -1.96 -8.52 1.31
N LEU A 303 -1.44 -7.79 0.33
CA LEU A 303 -0.30 -8.20 -0.48
C LEU A 303 0.83 -7.16 -0.29
N PRO A 304 1.64 -7.30 0.79
CA PRO A 304 2.59 -6.28 1.20
C PRO A 304 3.85 -6.27 0.33
N ASN A 305 4.54 -5.13 0.34
CA ASN A 305 5.80 -4.92 -0.36
C ASN A 305 6.83 -6.02 -0.08
N LYS A 306 6.95 -6.46 1.19
CA LYS A 306 7.96 -7.44 1.60
C LYS A 306 7.83 -8.79 0.89
N PHE A 307 6.62 -9.22 0.51
CA PHE A 307 6.44 -10.42 -0.29
C PHE A 307 7.22 -10.33 -1.62
N PHE A 308 7.08 -9.21 -2.32
CA PHE A 308 7.80 -8.95 -3.56
C PHE A 308 9.29 -8.68 -3.33
N GLU A 309 9.65 -8.08 -2.22
CA GLU A 309 11.06 -7.87 -1.83
C GLU A 309 11.76 -9.21 -1.59
N PHE A 310 11.09 -10.20 -0.97
CA PHE A 310 11.59 -11.57 -0.87
C PHE A 310 11.79 -12.22 -2.25
N VAL A 311 10.81 -12.08 -3.15
CA VAL A 311 10.95 -12.59 -4.53
C VAL A 311 12.13 -11.92 -5.24
N GLN A 312 12.26 -10.59 -5.17
CA GLN A 312 13.36 -9.86 -5.80
C GLN A 312 14.72 -10.19 -5.17
N ALA A 313 14.75 -10.60 -3.93
CA ALA A 313 15.94 -11.10 -3.23
C ALA A 313 16.24 -12.57 -3.51
N ARG A 314 15.41 -13.28 -4.26
CA ARG A 314 15.61 -14.73 -4.57
C ARG A 314 15.57 -15.61 -3.32
N LEU A 315 14.67 -15.31 -2.38
CA LEU A 315 14.49 -16.10 -1.16
C LEU A 315 13.41 -17.18 -1.36
N ALA A 316 13.53 -18.29 -0.64
CA ALA A 316 12.35 -19.08 -0.29
C ALA A 316 11.46 -18.26 0.64
N ILE A 317 10.13 -18.49 0.61
CA ILE A 317 9.17 -17.69 1.37
C ILE A 317 8.35 -18.61 2.28
N ALA A 318 8.30 -18.28 3.58
CA ALA A 318 7.47 -18.99 4.55
C ALA A 318 6.50 -18.03 5.22
N ILE A 319 5.19 -18.27 5.04
CA ILE A 319 4.14 -17.33 5.46
C ILE A 319 2.98 -18.03 6.16
N GLY A 320 2.23 -17.24 6.95
CA GLY A 320 0.87 -17.60 7.39
C GLY A 320 -0.12 -17.65 6.23
N PRO A 321 -1.33 -18.25 6.41
CA PRO A 321 -2.29 -18.52 5.33
C PRO A 321 -3.09 -17.26 4.91
N SER A 322 -2.41 -16.12 4.70
CA SER A 322 -3.02 -14.91 4.14
C SER A 322 -3.43 -15.16 2.69
N PRO A 323 -4.73 -15.00 2.31
CA PRO A 323 -5.27 -15.48 1.04
C PRO A 323 -4.51 -15.01 -0.21
N GLU A 324 -4.20 -13.71 -0.32
CA GLU A 324 -3.52 -13.15 -1.48
C GLU A 324 -2.05 -13.60 -1.58
N MET A 325 -1.33 -13.63 -0.44
CA MET A 325 0.06 -14.08 -0.41
C MET A 325 0.14 -15.58 -0.69
N ALA A 326 -0.72 -16.40 -0.05
CA ALA A 326 -0.78 -17.84 -0.26
C ALA A 326 -1.12 -18.19 -1.71
N TYR A 327 -2.06 -17.47 -2.34
CA TYR A 327 -2.38 -17.65 -3.74
C TYR A 327 -1.15 -17.48 -4.66
N LEU A 328 -0.43 -16.36 -4.50
CA LEU A 328 0.77 -16.11 -5.32
C LEU A 328 1.91 -17.08 -5.00
N LEU A 329 2.12 -17.38 -3.72
CA LEU A 329 3.16 -18.31 -3.29
C LEU A 329 2.93 -19.70 -3.90
N ASN A 330 1.72 -20.22 -3.85
CA ASN A 330 1.37 -21.52 -4.41
C ASN A 330 1.40 -21.51 -5.95
N LYS A 331 0.88 -20.44 -6.59
CA LYS A 331 0.88 -20.30 -8.05
C LYS A 331 2.28 -20.36 -8.65
N TYR A 332 3.25 -19.78 -7.98
CA TYR A 332 4.64 -19.69 -8.47
C TYR A 332 5.60 -20.62 -7.74
N ASP A 333 5.10 -21.43 -6.84
CA ASP A 333 5.87 -22.42 -6.04
C ASP A 333 7.07 -21.77 -5.33
N LEU A 334 6.79 -20.68 -4.56
CA LEU A 334 7.84 -19.83 -3.97
C LEU A 334 8.28 -20.26 -2.57
N GLY A 335 7.63 -21.27 -1.96
CA GLY A 335 7.90 -21.64 -0.57
C GLY A 335 6.76 -22.39 0.09
N VAL A 336 6.53 -22.12 1.38
CA VAL A 336 5.54 -22.84 2.20
C VAL A 336 4.54 -21.89 2.87
N VAL A 337 3.31 -22.37 3.02
CA VAL A 337 2.21 -21.72 3.76
C VAL A 337 1.88 -22.61 4.96
N SER A 338 1.78 -22.01 6.16
CA SER A 338 1.30 -22.72 7.36
C SER A 338 -0.20 -23.02 7.26
N ASP A 339 -0.66 -23.99 8.04
CA ASP A 339 -2.08 -24.38 8.03
C ASP A 339 -2.96 -23.35 8.76
N ASP A 340 -2.38 -22.64 9.73
CA ASP A 340 -3.02 -21.54 10.47
C ASP A 340 -2.02 -20.40 10.75
N PHE A 341 -2.44 -19.38 11.51
CA PHE A 341 -1.62 -18.21 11.85
C PHE A 341 -0.77 -18.42 13.13
N THR A 342 -0.58 -19.67 13.60
CA THR A 342 0.29 -19.93 14.73
C THR A 342 1.76 -20.03 14.29
N THR A 343 2.64 -19.74 15.21
CA THR A 343 4.09 -19.84 15.00
C THR A 343 4.54 -21.29 14.90
N GLU A 344 3.88 -22.20 15.65
CA GLU A 344 4.09 -23.65 15.61
C GLU A 344 3.83 -24.21 14.22
N SER A 345 2.66 -23.89 13.65
CA SER A 345 2.27 -24.38 12.33
C SER A 345 3.25 -23.94 11.24
N LEU A 346 3.76 -22.68 11.30
CA LEU A 346 4.78 -22.25 10.36
C LEU A 346 6.13 -22.93 10.60
N ALA A 347 6.51 -23.15 11.87
CA ALA A 347 7.75 -23.88 12.19
C ALA A 347 7.72 -25.30 11.65
N GLU A 348 6.61 -26.03 11.80
CA GLU A 348 6.44 -27.39 11.25
C GLU A 348 6.70 -27.42 9.74
N LYS A 349 6.16 -26.44 8.98
CA LYS A 349 6.41 -26.36 7.52
C LYS A 349 7.88 -26.06 7.19
N ILE A 350 8.53 -25.18 7.96
CA ILE A 350 9.94 -24.84 7.76
C ILE A 350 10.86 -26.02 8.10
N LEU A 351 10.58 -26.76 9.18
CA LEU A 351 11.37 -27.92 9.62
C LEU A 351 11.33 -29.08 8.62
N GLN A 352 10.35 -29.15 7.74
CA GLN A 352 10.27 -30.12 6.65
C GLN A 352 11.15 -29.77 5.44
N LEU A 353 11.77 -28.58 5.44
CA LEU A 353 12.60 -28.11 4.33
C LEU A 353 14.06 -28.49 4.56
N ASP A 354 14.61 -29.24 3.63
CA ASP A 354 16.08 -29.42 3.53
C ASP A 354 16.70 -28.31 2.63
N ALA A 355 18.01 -28.26 2.57
CA ALA A 355 18.76 -27.29 1.81
C ALA A 355 18.40 -27.34 0.29
N ASP A 356 18.16 -28.53 -0.24
CA ASP A 356 17.86 -28.75 -1.65
C ASP A 356 16.44 -28.20 -1.97
N LYS A 357 15.45 -28.39 -1.09
CA LYS A 357 14.10 -27.86 -1.24
C LYS A 357 14.07 -26.33 -1.08
N ILE A 358 14.82 -25.76 -0.13
CA ILE A 358 14.95 -24.30 0.01
C ILE A 358 15.59 -23.73 -1.26
N MET A 359 16.65 -24.35 -1.77
CA MET A 359 17.31 -23.90 -3.01
C MET A 359 16.39 -23.98 -4.22
N TYR A 360 15.53 -25.00 -4.29
CA TYR A 360 14.48 -25.10 -5.29
C TYR A 360 13.56 -23.89 -5.28
N TYR A 361 13.04 -23.49 -4.11
CA TYR A 361 12.16 -22.30 -3.99
C TYR A 361 12.90 -21.00 -4.32
N LYS A 362 14.16 -20.86 -3.94
CA LYS A 362 15.02 -19.73 -4.34
C LYS A 362 15.15 -19.63 -5.87
N ASN A 363 15.26 -20.77 -6.56
CA ASN A 363 15.29 -20.82 -8.03
C ASN A 363 13.92 -20.49 -8.65
N GLN A 364 12.80 -20.88 -8.04
CA GLN A 364 11.47 -20.47 -8.48
C GLN A 364 11.28 -18.96 -8.33
N ALA A 365 11.70 -18.36 -7.21
CA ALA A 365 11.71 -16.92 -7.03
C ALA A 365 12.56 -16.22 -8.12
N HIS A 366 13.72 -16.78 -8.49
CA HIS A 366 14.56 -16.26 -9.57
C HIS A 366 13.85 -16.33 -10.92
N LYS A 367 13.27 -17.47 -11.25
CA LYS A 367 12.54 -17.70 -12.51
C LYS A 367 11.39 -16.69 -12.71
N HIS A 368 10.65 -16.37 -11.64
CA HIS A 368 9.47 -15.53 -11.71
C HIS A 368 9.69 -14.07 -11.28
N ALA A 369 10.93 -13.68 -10.94
CA ALA A 369 11.23 -12.34 -10.45
C ALA A 369 10.86 -11.21 -11.43
N GLN A 370 11.04 -11.43 -12.74
CA GLN A 370 10.68 -10.44 -13.76
C GLN A 370 9.16 -10.31 -13.88
N GLU A 371 8.44 -11.41 -13.93
CA GLU A 371 6.97 -11.44 -14.00
C GLU A 371 6.32 -10.80 -12.76
N LEU A 372 6.92 -11.00 -11.58
CA LEU A 372 6.50 -10.43 -10.31
C LEU A 372 7.17 -9.09 -10.00
N SER A 373 7.57 -8.35 -11.02
CA SER A 373 8.17 -7.01 -10.89
C SER A 373 7.18 -5.90 -11.22
N VAL A 374 7.59 -4.68 -10.90
CA VAL A 374 6.82 -3.48 -11.23
C VAL A 374 6.71 -3.24 -12.74
N ASP A 375 7.62 -3.79 -13.55
CA ASP A 375 7.63 -3.62 -14.99
C ASP A 375 6.36 -4.21 -15.64
N GLU A 376 5.90 -5.36 -15.13
CA GLU A 376 4.63 -5.96 -15.59
C GLU A 376 3.42 -5.10 -15.19
N ASN A 377 3.42 -4.53 -13.98
CA ASN A 377 2.40 -3.57 -13.58
C ASN A 377 2.39 -2.33 -14.47
N MET A 378 3.57 -1.80 -14.81
CA MET A 378 3.70 -0.63 -15.70
C MET A 378 3.18 -0.93 -17.09
N ARG A 379 3.44 -2.12 -17.64
CA ARG A 379 2.90 -2.56 -18.92
C ARG A 379 1.36 -2.55 -18.91
N LYS A 380 0.75 -3.15 -17.90
CA LYS A 380 -0.72 -3.18 -17.72
C LYS A 380 -1.34 -1.78 -17.61
N ILE A 381 -0.70 -0.89 -16.83
CA ILE A 381 -1.14 0.51 -16.68
C ILE A 381 -1.08 1.22 -18.05
N ASN A 382 0.03 1.13 -18.76
CA ASN A 382 0.22 1.78 -20.06
C ASN A 382 -0.75 1.26 -21.12
N GLU A 383 -1.00 -0.04 -21.17
CA GLU A 383 -2.00 -0.64 -22.07
C GLU A 383 -3.41 -0.11 -21.78
N THR A 384 -3.81 -0.07 -20.51
CA THR A 384 -5.12 0.46 -20.12
C THR A 384 -5.26 1.93 -20.49
N VAL A 385 -4.26 2.75 -20.17
CA VAL A 385 -4.26 4.18 -20.49
C VAL A 385 -4.30 4.39 -22.01
N SER A 386 -3.48 3.65 -22.78
CA SER A 386 -3.45 3.74 -24.25
C SER A 386 -4.80 3.39 -24.86
N ASN A 387 -5.46 2.35 -24.36
CA ASN A 387 -6.77 1.93 -24.87
C ASN A 387 -7.86 2.99 -24.60
N LEU A 388 -7.87 3.58 -23.40
CA LEU A 388 -8.83 4.64 -23.05
C LEU A 388 -8.61 5.95 -23.81
N LEU A 389 -7.39 6.23 -24.26
CA LEU A 389 -7.05 7.44 -25.04
C LEU A 389 -7.26 7.27 -26.55
N LYS A 390 -7.51 6.06 -27.05
CA LYS A 390 -7.82 5.77 -28.45
C LYS A 390 -9.31 5.73 -28.74
N GLY A 391 -10.14 5.38 -27.76
CA GLY A 391 -11.61 5.35 -27.85
C GLY A 391 -12.23 6.62 -27.31
#